data_a6fd5df56f882aa4b381080aa782eb3b
#
_entry.id   a6fd5df56f882aa4b381080aa782eb3b
#
_cell.length_a   1.000
_cell.length_b   1.000
_cell.length_c   1.000
_cell.angle_alpha   90.00
_cell.angle_beta   90.00
_cell.angle_gamma   90.00
#
_symmetry.space_group_name_H-M   'P 1'
#
loop_
_entity.id
_entity.type
_entity.pdbx_description
1 polymer ?
#
loop_
_entity_poly.entity_id
_entity_poly.type
_entity_poly.pdbx_seq_one_letter_code
_entity_poly.pdbx_strand_id
1 'polypeptide(L)'
;MIGAVTSFTKSPMIGIYNKTDTQSWKEFLVDLKAMLDKEHIRTKVWLVIDNHSAHHVRSLRRYYEPFYVAYMPPYSSQFNAIEYVWAIVKRELALHISRLPERKHTQISFEGEVDYVISQVSANYTNKPFIERTKKFLASKLI
;
A
#
# COMPACT_ATOMS: atom_id res chain seq x y z
N MET A 1 5.31 2.74 6.68
CA MET A 1 4.48 1.75 5.95
C MET A 1 4.47 2.07 4.47
N ILE A 2 4.56 1.06 3.62
CA ILE A 2 4.40 1.14 2.17
C ILE A 2 3.36 0.11 1.78
N GLY A 3 2.52 0.38 0.80
CA GLY A 3 1.50 -0.57 0.40
C GLY A 3 1.11 -0.49 -1.06
N ALA A 4 0.48 -1.56 -1.54
CA ALA A 4 -0.09 -1.64 -2.88
C ALA A 4 -1.50 -2.24 -2.88
N VAL A 5 -2.35 -1.68 -3.73
CA VAL A 5 -3.65 -2.24 -4.09
C VAL A 5 -3.52 -2.83 -5.49
N THR A 6 -3.81 -4.11 -5.63
CA THR A 6 -3.63 -4.82 -6.91
C THR A 6 -4.95 -5.44 -7.39
N SER A 7 -5.08 -5.62 -8.71
CA SER A 7 -6.17 -6.38 -9.30
C SER A 7 -5.93 -7.90 -9.29
N PHE A 8 -4.76 -8.33 -8.85
CA PHE A 8 -4.32 -9.73 -8.89
C PHE A 8 -4.47 -10.45 -7.56
N THR A 9 -4.56 -9.70 -6.46
CA THR A 9 -4.74 -10.26 -5.12
C THR A 9 -6.08 -9.84 -4.52
N LYS A 10 -6.58 -10.67 -3.60
CA LYS A 10 -7.82 -10.36 -2.88
C LYS A 10 -7.66 -9.14 -1.98
N SER A 11 -6.55 -9.07 -1.27
CA SER A 11 -6.29 -8.07 -0.22
C SER A 11 -5.14 -7.14 -0.57
N PRO A 12 -5.08 -5.92 0.00
CA PRO A 12 -3.93 -5.03 -0.16
C PRO A 12 -2.65 -5.69 0.39
N MET A 13 -1.54 -5.41 -0.28
CA MET A 13 -0.21 -5.73 0.24
C MET A 13 0.28 -4.54 1.05
N ILE A 14 0.69 -4.76 2.29
CA ILE A 14 1.21 -3.73 3.19
C ILE A 14 2.52 -4.22 3.80
N GLY A 15 3.59 -3.44 3.62
CA GLY A 15 4.88 -3.65 4.25
C GLY A 15 5.13 -2.62 5.37
N ILE A 16 5.70 -3.07 6.48
CA ILE A 16 6.11 -2.22 7.59
C ILE A 16 7.63 -2.07 7.53
N TYR A 17 8.11 -0.85 7.53
CA TYR A 17 9.53 -0.51 7.45
C TYR A 17 9.86 0.57 8.48
N ASN A 18 11.05 0.51 9.04
CA ASN A 18 11.53 1.50 10.03
C ASN A 18 11.56 2.92 9.47
N LYS A 19 11.79 3.06 8.15
CA LYS A 19 11.78 4.34 7.44
C LYS A 19 11.00 4.19 6.13
N THR A 20 10.46 5.28 5.64
CA THR A 20 9.88 5.36 4.29
C THR A 20 10.87 6.08 3.40
N ASP A 21 11.90 5.36 2.97
CA ASP A 21 12.99 5.87 2.12
C ASP A 21 13.16 5.01 0.86
N THR A 22 14.15 5.37 0.05
CA THR A 22 14.46 4.65 -1.19
C THR A 22 14.83 3.18 -0.94
N GLN A 23 15.46 2.85 0.19
CA GLN A 23 15.85 1.47 0.50
C GLN A 23 14.63 0.62 0.82
N SER A 24 13.75 1.11 1.69
CA SER A 24 12.47 0.44 2.00
C SER A 24 11.58 0.29 0.76
N TRP A 25 11.63 1.26 -0.17
CA TRP A 25 10.92 1.16 -1.43
C TRP A 25 11.49 0.05 -2.34
N LYS A 26 12.82 -0.15 -2.38
CA LYS A 26 13.43 -1.27 -3.11
C LYS A 26 13.00 -2.62 -2.55
N GLU A 27 13.03 -2.77 -1.23
CA GLU A 27 12.60 -3.98 -0.55
C GLU A 27 11.13 -4.29 -0.87
N PHE A 28 10.28 -3.28 -0.77
CA PHE A 28 8.86 -3.43 -1.13
C PHE A 28 8.64 -3.86 -2.58
N LEU A 29 9.41 -3.32 -3.55
CA LEU A 29 9.31 -3.72 -4.96
C LEU A 29 9.73 -5.17 -5.19
N VAL A 30 10.73 -5.66 -4.45
CA VAL A 30 11.14 -7.08 -4.48
C VAL A 30 10.00 -7.96 -3.95
N ASP A 31 9.43 -7.60 -2.81
CA ASP A 31 8.32 -8.34 -2.20
C ASP A 31 7.07 -8.31 -3.08
N LEU A 32 6.77 -7.16 -3.70
CA LEU A 32 5.67 -7.02 -4.65
C LEU A 32 5.86 -7.95 -5.85
N LYS A 33 7.08 -8.02 -6.41
CA LYS A 33 7.39 -8.94 -7.51
C LYS A 33 7.25 -10.39 -7.08
N ALA A 34 7.76 -10.76 -5.91
CA ALA A 34 7.65 -12.11 -5.36
C ALA A 34 6.18 -12.52 -5.15
N MET A 35 5.34 -11.59 -4.68
CA MET A 35 3.91 -11.80 -4.54
C MET A 35 3.24 -12.03 -5.90
N LEU A 36 3.56 -11.25 -6.93
CA LEU A 36 3.02 -11.44 -8.29
C LEU A 36 3.44 -12.79 -8.88
N ASP A 37 4.68 -13.23 -8.63
CA ASP A 37 5.17 -14.54 -9.07
C ASP A 37 4.41 -15.68 -8.37
N LYS A 38 4.11 -15.54 -7.10
CA LYS A 38 3.30 -16.50 -6.34
C LYS A 38 1.87 -16.61 -6.89
N GLU A 39 1.31 -15.50 -7.35
CA GLU A 39 0.01 -15.45 -8.04
C GLU A 39 0.09 -15.87 -9.52
N HIS A 40 1.25 -16.40 -9.95
CA HIS A 40 1.50 -16.83 -11.33
C HIS A 40 1.39 -15.72 -12.39
N ILE A 41 1.56 -14.46 -12.01
CA ILE A 41 1.55 -13.30 -12.91
C ILE A 41 2.95 -13.17 -13.54
N ARG A 42 3.12 -13.68 -14.75
CA ARG A 42 4.40 -13.73 -15.48
C ARG A 42 4.63 -12.55 -16.43
N THR A 43 3.59 -11.77 -16.71
CA THR A 43 3.67 -10.60 -17.58
C THR A 43 4.01 -9.34 -16.79
N LYS A 44 4.58 -8.34 -17.47
CA LYS A 44 4.73 -7.02 -16.88
C LYS A 44 3.35 -6.42 -16.55
N VAL A 45 3.26 -5.85 -15.36
CA VAL A 45 2.05 -5.18 -14.89
C VAL A 45 2.28 -3.68 -14.77
N TRP A 46 1.21 -2.89 -14.85
CA TRP A 46 1.28 -1.47 -14.59
C TRP A 46 1.42 -1.21 -13.10
N LEU A 47 2.47 -0.47 -12.72
CA LEU A 47 2.71 0.07 -11.39
C LEU A 47 2.40 1.57 -11.44
N VAL A 48 1.26 1.94 -10.88
CA VAL A 48 0.85 3.36 -10.75
C VAL A 48 1.29 3.84 -9.37
N ILE A 49 2.16 4.84 -9.35
CA ILE A 49 2.77 5.36 -8.11
C ILE A 49 2.60 6.88 -8.02
N ASP A 50 2.65 7.40 -6.82
CA ASP A 50 2.65 8.83 -6.60
C ASP A 50 3.95 9.48 -7.11
N ASN A 51 3.94 10.79 -7.23
CA ASN A 51 5.09 11.55 -7.75
C ASN A 51 6.06 11.97 -6.65
N HIS A 52 6.25 11.13 -5.61
CA HIS A 52 7.20 11.41 -4.54
C HIS A 52 8.65 11.27 -5.05
N SER A 53 9.55 12.19 -4.64
CA SER A 53 10.94 12.23 -5.10
C SER A 53 11.72 10.93 -4.84
N ALA A 54 11.42 10.21 -3.78
CA ALA A 54 12.02 8.91 -3.46
C ALA A 54 11.81 7.85 -4.55
N HIS A 55 10.78 7.99 -5.40
CA HIS A 55 10.47 7.06 -6.48
C HIS A 55 11.23 7.34 -7.78
N HIS A 56 11.91 8.49 -7.90
CA HIS A 56 12.63 8.92 -9.10
C HIS A 56 14.15 8.64 -9.06
N VAL A 57 14.65 7.97 -8.03
CA VAL A 57 16.09 7.75 -7.84
C VAL A 57 16.62 6.76 -8.87
N ARG A 58 17.73 7.08 -9.54
CA ARG A 58 18.35 6.25 -10.59
C ARG A 58 18.62 4.81 -10.15
N SER A 59 18.92 4.59 -8.87
CA SER A 59 19.18 3.25 -8.32
C SER A 59 17.95 2.32 -8.31
N LEU A 60 16.76 2.86 -8.56
CA LEU A 60 15.50 2.09 -8.65
C LEU A 60 15.27 1.47 -10.03
N ARG A 61 16.00 1.90 -11.06
CA ARG A 61 15.74 1.49 -12.45
C ARG A 61 15.62 -0.03 -12.61
N ARG A 62 16.55 -0.80 -12.04
CA ARG A 62 16.54 -2.27 -12.11
C ARG A 62 15.33 -2.90 -11.40
N TYR A 63 14.82 -2.26 -10.35
CA TYR A 63 13.65 -2.73 -9.60
C TYR A 63 12.35 -2.46 -10.33
N TYR A 64 12.34 -1.48 -11.24
CA TYR A 64 11.20 -1.17 -12.11
C TYR A 64 11.16 -2.01 -13.39
N GLU A 65 12.21 -2.74 -13.76
CA GLU A 65 12.23 -3.56 -14.97
C GLU A 65 11.06 -4.56 -15.09
N PRO A 66 10.56 -5.17 -13.99
CA PRO A 66 9.40 -6.05 -14.05
C PRO A 66 8.06 -5.33 -14.30
N PHE A 67 8.03 -3.99 -14.29
CA PHE A 67 6.82 -3.19 -14.30
C PHE A 67 6.80 -2.20 -15.48
N TYR A 68 5.58 -1.84 -15.91
CA TYR A 68 5.34 -0.59 -16.62
C TYR A 68 5.01 0.48 -15.58
N VAL A 69 5.88 1.48 -15.41
CA VAL A 69 5.71 2.50 -14.37
C VAL A 69 4.97 3.71 -14.93
N ALA A 70 3.92 4.12 -14.25
CA ALA A 70 3.19 5.36 -14.50
C ALA A 70 3.17 6.21 -13.23
N TYR A 71 3.65 7.45 -13.33
CA TYR A 71 3.60 8.40 -12.23
C TYR A 71 2.28 9.18 -12.26
N MET A 72 1.65 9.29 -11.09
CA MET A 72 0.48 10.13 -10.93
C MET A 72 0.87 11.62 -11.04
N PRO A 73 -0.04 12.48 -11.47
CA PRO A 73 0.20 13.92 -11.44
C PRO A 73 0.53 14.39 -10.02
N PRO A 74 1.34 15.45 -9.87
CA PRO A 74 1.56 16.08 -8.56
C PRO A 74 0.24 16.44 -7.88
N TYR A 75 0.20 16.36 -6.55
CA TYR A 75 -0.97 16.72 -5.73
C TYR A 75 -2.25 15.90 -6.06
N SER A 76 -2.09 14.65 -6.47
CA SER A 76 -3.19 13.78 -6.92
C SER A 76 -3.42 12.57 -6.00
N SER A 77 -3.06 12.66 -4.73
CA SER A 77 -3.20 11.55 -3.76
C SER A 77 -4.61 10.98 -3.66
N GLN A 78 -5.65 11.83 -3.87
CA GLN A 78 -7.05 11.39 -3.89
C GLN A 78 -7.38 10.36 -4.97
N PHE A 79 -6.53 10.20 -5.98
CA PHE A 79 -6.66 9.17 -7.03
C PHE A 79 -5.95 7.87 -6.68
N ASN A 80 -5.10 7.88 -5.66
CA ASN A 80 -4.33 6.73 -5.26
C ASN A 80 -5.20 5.79 -4.43
N ALA A 81 -5.47 4.58 -4.95
CA ALA A 81 -6.31 3.59 -4.28
C ALA A 81 -5.78 3.21 -2.88
N ILE A 82 -4.48 3.30 -2.65
CA ILE A 82 -3.85 2.98 -1.37
C ILE A 82 -4.25 3.96 -0.25
N GLU A 83 -4.62 5.20 -0.57
CA GLU A 83 -5.04 6.19 0.43
C GLU A 83 -6.32 5.77 1.16
N TYR A 84 -7.20 5.03 0.48
CA TYR A 84 -8.39 4.46 1.12
C TYR A 84 -8.02 3.36 2.11
N VAL A 85 -7.00 2.56 1.81
CA VAL A 85 -6.46 1.54 2.72
C VAL A 85 -5.87 2.21 3.95
N TRP A 86 -5.08 3.27 3.76
CA TRP A 86 -4.50 4.03 4.89
C TRP A 86 -5.57 4.65 5.80
N ALA A 87 -6.65 5.16 5.23
CA ALA A 87 -7.77 5.68 6.02
C ALA A 87 -8.41 4.59 6.89
N ILE A 88 -8.57 3.38 6.35
CA ILE A 88 -9.09 2.23 7.10
C ILE A 88 -8.10 1.80 8.19
N VAL A 89 -6.82 1.63 7.86
CA VAL A 89 -5.79 1.24 8.83
C VAL A 89 -5.75 2.22 10.01
N LYS A 90 -5.75 3.52 9.74
CA LYS A 90 -5.76 4.57 10.79
C LYS A 90 -7.01 4.48 11.67
N ARG A 91 -8.18 4.27 11.07
CA ARG A 91 -9.44 4.14 11.82
C ARG A 91 -9.43 2.90 12.70
N GLU A 92 -9.09 1.75 12.15
CA GLU A 92 -9.06 0.47 12.89
C GLU A 92 -8.01 0.51 14.01
N LEU A 93 -6.86 1.13 13.77
CA LEU A 93 -5.83 1.31 14.80
C LEU A 93 -6.33 2.20 15.94
N ALA A 94 -6.97 3.32 15.64
CA ALA A 94 -7.55 4.20 16.65
C ALA A 94 -8.62 3.49 17.49
N LEU A 95 -9.51 2.72 16.85
CA LEU A 95 -10.52 1.92 17.53
C LEU A 95 -9.90 0.80 18.37
N HIS A 96 -8.87 0.15 17.87
CA HIS A 96 -8.17 -0.90 18.60
C HIS A 96 -7.52 -0.35 19.86
N ILE A 97 -6.72 0.71 19.73
CA ILE A 97 -6.05 1.37 20.85
C ILE A 97 -7.07 1.86 21.90
N SER A 98 -8.18 2.45 21.48
CA SER A 98 -9.21 2.95 22.43
C SER A 98 -9.87 1.85 23.27
N ARG A 99 -9.79 0.60 22.85
CA ARG A 99 -10.34 -0.57 23.56
C ARG A 99 -9.32 -1.25 24.47
N LEU A 100 -8.04 -0.87 24.38
CA LEU A 100 -7.01 -1.44 25.23
C LEU A 100 -7.16 -0.94 26.68
N PRO A 101 -7.03 -1.78 27.70
CA PRO A 101 -7.02 -1.33 29.10
C PRO A 101 -5.86 -0.36 29.35
N GLU A 102 -6.07 0.66 30.17
CA GLU A 102 -5.05 1.70 30.49
C GLU A 102 -3.68 1.10 30.90
N ARG A 103 -3.68 0.00 31.64
CA ARG A 103 -2.44 -0.71 32.04
C ARG A 103 -1.65 -1.30 30.87
N LYS A 104 -2.29 -1.55 29.72
CA LYS A 104 -1.62 -2.08 28.53
C LYS A 104 -1.00 -0.99 27.66
N HIS A 105 -1.43 0.26 27.76
CA HIS A 105 -0.86 1.38 27.00
C HIS A 105 0.64 1.61 27.30
N THR A 106 1.15 1.14 28.43
CA THR A 106 2.55 1.30 28.84
C THR A 106 3.45 0.09 28.54
N GLN A 107 2.89 -1.06 28.21
CA GLN A 107 3.63 -2.32 28.04
C GLN A 107 3.61 -2.92 26.64
N ILE A 108 2.76 -2.39 25.74
CA ILE A 108 2.61 -2.95 24.39
C ILE A 108 3.48 -2.16 23.43
N SER A 109 4.31 -2.87 22.67
CA SER A 109 5.00 -2.28 21.53
C SER A 109 3.95 -1.77 20.53
N PHE A 110 3.96 -0.49 20.24
CA PHE A 110 3.11 0.13 19.21
C PHE A 110 3.20 -0.61 17.88
N GLU A 111 4.37 -1.15 17.56
CA GLU A 111 4.62 -1.97 16.36
C GLU A 111 3.76 -3.23 16.35
N GLY A 112 3.65 -3.95 17.46
CA GLY A 112 2.82 -5.15 17.56
C GLY A 112 1.33 -4.87 17.35
N GLU A 113 0.84 -3.70 17.82
CA GLU A 113 -0.55 -3.29 17.59
C GLU A 113 -0.80 -2.90 16.13
N VAL A 114 0.17 -2.26 15.50
CA VAL A 114 0.11 -1.94 14.07
C VAL A 114 0.08 -3.22 13.23
N ASP A 115 0.95 -4.20 13.53
CA ASP A 115 0.98 -5.51 12.86
C ASP A 115 -0.35 -6.25 12.99
N TYR A 116 -0.91 -6.27 14.20
CA TYR A 116 -2.21 -6.87 14.44
C TYR A 116 -3.31 -6.22 13.60
N VAL A 117 -3.41 -4.88 13.62
CA VAL A 117 -4.43 -4.15 12.85
C VAL A 117 -4.25 -4.36 11.35
N ILE A 118 -3.02 -4.36 10.83
CA ILE A 118 -2.76 -4.64 9.41
C ILE A 118 -3.21 -6.04 9.03
N SER A 119 -2.96 -7.04 9.87
CA SER A 119 -3.43 -8.41 9.63
C SER A 119 -4.96 -8.48 9.55
N GLN A 120 -5.67 -7.77 10.43
CA GLN A 120 -7.12 -7.67 10.44
C GLN A 120 -7.66 -6.94 9.19
N VAL A 121 -7.03 -5.85 8.79
CA VAL A 121 -7.40 -5.12 7.56
C VAL A 121 -7.18 -6.01 6.33
N SER A 122 -6.07 -6.71 6.23
CA SER A 122 -5.78 -7.64 5.13
C SER A 122 -6.76 -8.83 5.09
N ALA A 123 -7.25 -9.29 6.25
CA ALA A 123 -8.23 -10.38 6.31
C ALA A 123 -9.65 -9.93 5.92
N ASN A 124 -10.06 -8.72 6.31
CA ASN A 124 -11.45 -8.26 6.26
C ASN A 124 -11.76 -7.37 5.05
N TYR A 125 -10.75 -6.75 4.42
CA TYR A 125 -10.95 -5.82 3.31
C TYR A 125 -10.36 -6.36 2.01
N THR A 126 -11.08 -6.15 0.90
CA THR A 126 -10.65 -6.58 -0.43
C THR A 126 -10.24 -5.40 -1.28
N ASN A 127 -9.37 -5.64 -2.27
CA ASN A 127 -8.89 -4.63 -3.21
C ASN A 127 -9.98 -4.07 -4.13
N LYS A 128 -10.99 -4.87 -4.48
CA LYS A 128 -11.99 -4.53 -5.48
C LYS A 128 -12.69 -3.17 -5.23
N PRO A 129 -13.24 -2.86 -4.04
CA PRO A 129 -13.88 -1.58 -3.79
C PRO A 129 -12.94 -0.38 -3.98
N PHE A 130 -11.66 -0.51 -3.60
CA PHE A 130 -10.66 0.55 -3.75
C PHE A 130 -10.38 0.85 -5.21
N ILE A 131 -10.19 -0.20 -6.02
CA ILE A 131 -9.95 -0.09 -7.47
C ILE A 131 -11.16 0.52 -8.17
N GLU A 132 -12.37 0.05 -7.88
CA GLU A 132 -13.60 0.56 -8.50
C GLU A 132 -13.85 2.03 -8.15
N ARG A 133 -13.56 2.45 -6.93
CA ARG A 133 -13.67 3.86 -6.52
C ARG A 133 -12.69 4.73 -7.29
N THR A 134 -11.44 4.31 -7.46
CA THR A 134 -10.44 5.02 -8.26
C THR A 134 -10.87 5.10 -9.73
N LYS A 135 -11.35 4.01 -10.32
CA LYS A 135 -11.86 3.99 -11.71
C LYS A 135 -13.02 4.97 -11.91
N LYS A 136 -14.02 4.96 -11.02
CA LYS A 136 -15.17 5.89 -11.07
C LYS A 136 -14.72 7.34 -11.01
N PHE A 137 -13.76 7.63 -10.13
CA PHE A 137 -13.24 8.98 -9.99
C PHE A 137 -12.52 9.42 -11.26
N LEU A 138 -11.61 8.60 -11.81
CA LEU A 138 -10.92 8.91 -13.07
C LEU A 138 -11.90 9.12 -14.22
N ALA A 139 -12.90 8.25 -14.36
CA ALA A 139 -13.93 8.41 -15.38
C ALA A 139 -14.68 9.74 -15.25
N SER A 140 -14.96 10.21 -14.03
CA SER A 140 -15.66 11.49 -13.79
C SER A 140 -14.83 12.72 -14.14
N LYS A 141 -13.52 12.59 -14.35
CA LYS A 141 -12.60 13.69 -14.67
C LYS A 141 -12.16 13.71 -16.13
N LEU A 142 -12.43 12.63 -16.87
CA LEU A 142 -12.10 12.51 -18.29
C LEU A 142 -13.27 12.92 -19.21
N ILE A 143 -14.40 13.31 -18.64
CA ILE A 143 -15.55 13.89 -19.31
C ILE A 143 -15.61 15.39 -18.98
#